data_d991ca6c67bf6ff592dee60d473622f7
#
_entry.id   d991ca6c67bf6ff592dee60d473622f7
#
_cell.length_a   1.000
_cell.length_b   1.000
_cell.length_c   1.000
_cell.angle_alpha   90.00
_cell.angle_beta   90.00
_cell.angle_gamma   90.00
#
_symmetry.space_group_name_H-M   'P 1'
#
loop_
_entity.id
_entity.type
_entity.pdbx_description
1 polymer ?
#
loop_
_entity_poly.entity_id
_entity_poly.type
_entity_poly.pdbx_seq_one_letter_code
_entity_poly.pdbx_strand_id
1 'polypeptide(L)'
;CYSVDGVDTAFSSTGVYSTASLSSGIIRPYFNHSVDNSFSSGVDAQDIGSGFADTISAYIALAQNTLDICVYNASSSIIATAINDAYNNGVSVRYIADDDVTNTMLSSLNANIPVVIRDPAPAGIMHNKFIIVDANSTNNSWILGGSTNWTNPSNLLNDYNNLIFVQDEAIAKAYTLEFEEMWSGVFGHNKLDNTPHKFMSDGKLIEVYFSPSDQTTAHIIETIESVDNTLEFGLLGFTRDDIGQAVIDKDIEFGVTVRGIIEQENINGSEFATLAAASVDVRSHTGVANQFHHKYAIIDASNVS
;
A
#
# COMPACT_ATOMS: atom_id res chain seq x y z
N CYS A 1 21.28 24.87 -1.07
CA CYS A 1 22.26 25.93 -0.76
C CYS A 1 21.55 27.26 -0.79
N TYR A 2 21.54 28.00 0.32
CA TYR A 2 21.13 29.40 0.30
C TYR A 2 22.40 30.25 0.35
N SER A 3 22.58 31.11 -0.63
CA SER A 3 23.58 32.18 -0.57
C SER A 3 22.88 33.45 -0.05
N VAL A 4 23.35 33.95 1.08
CA VAL A 4 22.95 35.29 1.57
C VAL A 4 24.15 36.17 1.43
N ASP A 5 24.00 37.26 0.67
CA ASP A 5 25.04 38.24 0.40
C ASP A 5 26.34 37.70 -0.24
N GLY A 6 26.19 36.61 -1.05
CA GLY A 6 27.34 36.01 -1.76
C GLY A 6 28.28 35.18 -0.89
N VAL A 7 27.88 34.85 0.35
CA VAL A 7 28.60 33.94 1.23
C VAL A 7 27.88 32.61 1.28
N ASP A 8 28.56 31.54 0.87
CA ASP A 8 28.03 30.18 1.03
C ASP A 8 27.92 29.88 2.53
N THR A 9 26.67 29.77 3.01
CA THR A 9 26.43 29.28 4.37
C THR A 9 26.66 27.76 4.41
N ALA A 10 27.35 27.29 5.43
CA ALA A 10 27.53 25.88 5.68
C ALA A 10 26.15 25.19 5.73
N PHE A 11 26.02 24.03 5.10
CA PHE A 11 24.80 23.21 5.18
C PHE A 11 24.48 22.99 6.67
N SER A 12 23.28 23.40 7.08
CA SER A 12 22.74 22.89 8.34
C SER A 12 22.64 21.37 8.21
N SER A 13 22.86 20.64 9.28
CA SER A 13 22.63 19.21 9.40
C SER A 13 21.34 18.83 8.64
N THR A 14 21.38 17.75 7.88
CA THR A 14 20.24 17.19 7.14
C THR A 14 18.95 17.32 7.93
N GLY A 15 18.14 18.33 7.64
CA GLY A 15 16.80 18.43 8.17
C GLY A 15 15.92 17.51 7.34
N VAL A 16 15.10 16.72 8.00
CA VAL A 16 14.03 15.98 7.34
C VAL A 16 12.97 16.99 6.95
N TYR A 17 12.76 17.17 5.65
CA TYR A 17 11.72 18.05 5.12
C TYR A 17 10.54 17.21 4.69
N SER A 18 9.33 17.54 5.17
CA SER A 18 8.08 17.01 4.64
C SER A 18 7.54 17.98 3.59
N THR A 19 6.99 17.44 2.50
CA THR A 19 6.29 18.24 1.49
C THR A 19 4.89 18.59 2.04
N ALA A 20 4.60 19.87 2.21
CA ALA A 20 3.25 20.33 2.55
C ALA A 20 2.38 20.27 1.30
N SER A 21 1.28 19.52 1.37
CA SER A 21 0.28 19.44 0.31
C SER A 21 -0.82 20.48 0.49
N LEU A 22 -1.34 21.00 -0.62
CA LEU A 22 -2.56 21.84 -0.65
C LEU A 22 -3.82 21.02 -0.93
N SER A 23 -3.70 19.72 -1.08
CA SER A 23 -4.81 18.79 -1.26
C SER A 23 -5.62 18.61 0.03
N SER A 24 -6.78 17.96 -0.07
CA SER A 24 -7.68 17.79 1.07
C SER A 24 -7.15 16.85 2.15
N GLY A 25 -6.19 15.98 1.82
CA GLY A 25 -5.66 14.98 2.74
C GLY A 25 -6.68 13.92 3.18
N ILE A 26 -7.77 13.75 2.43
CA ILE A 26 -8.79 12.75 2.74
C ILE A 26 -8.20 11.35 2.59
N ILE A 27 -8.31 10.55 3.65
CA ILE A 27 -7.96 9.13 3.67
C ILE A 27 -9.25 8.34 3.84
N ARG A 28 -9.47 7.32 3.00
CA ARG A 28 -10.65 6.45 3.04
C ARG A 28 -10.26 4.99 3.01
N PRO A 29 -10.23 4.31 4.16
CA PRO A 29 -10.07 2.86 4.23
C PRO A 29 -11.42 2.17 3.99
N TYR A 30 -11.38 1.05 3.26
CA TYR A 30 -12.52 0.16 3.03
C TYR A 30 -12.10 -1.30 3.28
N PHE A 31 -13.04 -2.09 3.78
CA PHE A 31 -12.89 -3.52 4.01
C PHE A 31 -13.97 -4.27 3.25
N ASN A 32 -13.69 -5.49 2.79
CA ASN A 32 -14.68 -6.32 2.09
C ASN A 32 -15.36 -7.37 2.99
N HIS A 33 -15.02 -7.40 4.28
CA HIS A 33 -15.67 -8.21 5.28
C HIS A 33 -16.05 -7.36 6.50
N SER A 34 -17.05 -7.83 7.26
CA SER A 34 -17.55 -7.13 8.42
C SER A 34 -16.45 -6.92 9.47
N VAL A 35 -16.48 -5.75 10.08
CA VAL A 35 -15.58 -5.35 11.16
C VAL A 35 -16.38 -5.17 12.45
N ASP A 36 -15.74 -5.40 13.60
CA ASP A 36 -16.36 -5.16 14.89
C ASP A 36 -16.14 -3.71 15.33
N ASN A 37 -17.15 -2.88 15.10
CA ASN A 37 -17.09 -1.46 15.44
C ASN A 37 -17.18 -1.18 16.95
N SER A 38 -17.34 -2.20 17.81
CA SER A 38 -17.27 -2.01 19.26
C SER A 38 -15.89 -1.58 19.75
N PHE A 39 -14.86 -1.77 18.94
CA PHE A 39 -13.49 -1.32 19.18
C PHE A 39 -13.18 0.05 18.53
N SER A 40 -14.14 0.66 17.83
CA SER A 40 -13.94 1.95 17.20
C SER A 40 -13.76 3.05 18.24
N SER A 41 -12.72 3.89 18.06
CA SER A 41 -12.45 5.05 18.92
C SER A 41 -12.89 6.37 18.29
N GLY A 42 -13.57 6.34 17.15
CA GLY A 42 -13.97 7.55 16.42
C GLY A 42 -14.93 7.24 15.28
N VAL A 43 -14.44 7.32 14.05
CA VAL A 43 -15.24 6.96 12.87
C VAL A 43 -15.20 5.46 12.66
N ASP A 44 -16.36 4.84 12.55
CA ASP A 44 -16.47 3.42 12.29
C ASP A 44 -15.84 3.01 10.96
N ALA A 45 -15.17 1.86 10.94
CA ALA A 45 -14.64 1.29 9.72
C ALA A 45 -15.80 0.91 8.77
N GLN A 46 -15.59 1.12 7.47
CA GLN A 46 -16.59 0.82 6.46
C GLN A 46 -16.36 -0.55 5.85
N ASP A 47 -17.29 -1.46 6.10
CA ASP A 47 -17.44 -2.70 5.37
C ASP A 47 -18.32 -2.43 4.13
N ILE A 48 -17.77 -2.69 2.97
CA ILE A 48 -18.49 -2.54 1.70
C ILE A 48 -18.80 -3.89 1.03
N GLY A 49 -18.53 -5.00 1.72
CA GLY A 49 -18.83 -6.35 1.25
C GLY A 49 -18.29 -6.61 -0.16
N SER A 50 -19.18 -6.97 -1.09
CA SER A 50 -18.84 -7.23 -2.49
C SER A 50 -18.53 -5.98 -3.32
N GLY A 51 -18.54 -4.78 -2.74
CA GLY A 51 -18.45 -3.50 -3.43
C GLY A 51 -17.04 -3.07 -3.85
N PHE A 52 -15.99 -3.88 -3.67
CA PHE A 52 -14.60 -3.48 -4.00
C PHE A 52 -14.44 -3.12 -5.48
N ALA A 53 -14.94 -3.96 -6.39
CA ALA A 53 -14.81 -3.68 -7.82
C ALA A 53 -15.54 -2.38 -8.22
N ASP A 54 -16.73 -2.16 -7.67
CA ASP A 54 -17.51 -0.95 -7.93
C ASP A 54 -16.85 0.29 -7.34
N THR A 55 -16.29 0.18 -6.13
CA THR A 55 -15.55 1.27 -5.47
C THR A 55 -14.30 1.65 -6.27
N ILE A 56 -13.48 0.67 -6.67
CA ILE A 56 -12.30 0.92 -7.54
C ILE A 56 -12.74 1.60 -8.83
N SER A 57 -13.82 1.10 -9.47
CA SER A 57 -14.36 1.67 -10.71
C SER A 57 -14.86 3.10 -10.53
N ALA A 58 -15.48 3.41 -9.39
CA ALA A 58 -15.93 4.77 -9.08
C ALA A 58 -14.75 5.75 -8.96
N TYR A 59 -13.62 5.33 -8.38
CA TYR A 59 -12.41 6.19 -8.34
C TYR A 59 -11.72 6.29 -9.69
N ILE A 60 -11.70 5.23 -10.51
CA ILE A 60 -11.23 5.29 -11.90
C ILE A 60 -12.04 6.30 -12.70
N ALA A 61 -13.35 6.35 -12.49
CA ALA A 61 -14.25 7.29 -13.17
C ALA A 61 -14.03 8.77 -12.77
N LEU A 62 -13.28 9.05 -11.71
CA LEU A 62 -12.87 10.41 -11.35
C LEU A 62 -11.75 10.95 -12.26
N ALA A 63 -11.04 10.09 -12.98
CA ALA A 63 -9.95 10.49 -13.85
C ALA A 63 -10.45 11.43 -14.96
N GLN A 64 -9.79 12.58 -15.10
CA GLN A 64 -10.10 13.58 -16.11
C GLN A 64 -8.97 13.72 -17.15
N ASN A 65 -7.73 13.45 -16.74
CA ASN A 65 -6.54 13.64 -17.56
C ASN A 65 -5.67 12.39 -17.65
N THR A 66 -5.32 11.80 -16.51
CA THR A 66 -4.37 10.67 -16.45
C THR A 66 -4.85 9.59 -15.49
N LEU A 67 -4.56 8.34 -15.86
CA LEU A 67 -4.80 7.16 -15.03
C LEU A 67 -3.64 6.18 -15.20
N ASP A 68 -2.78 6.10 -14.20
CA ASP A 68 -1.67 5.16 -14.18
C ASP A 68 -2.01 3.99 -13.25
N ILE A 69 -1.87 2.76 -13.75
CA ILE A 69 -2.29 1.54 -13.07
C ILE A 69 -1.09 0.61 -12.93
N CYS A 70 -0.82 0.14 -11.73
CA CYS A 70 0.22 -0.83 -11.45
C CYS A 70 -0.34 -1.93 -10.56
N VAL A 71 -0.71 -3.09 -11.15
CA VAL A 71 -1.39 -4.17 -10.43
C VAL A 71 -0.84 -5.53 -10.84
N TYR A 72 -0.39 -6.30 -9.82
CA TYR A 72 0.20 -7.61 -9.96
C TYR A 72 -0.71 -8.61 -10.67
N ASN A 73 -1.95 -8.78 -10.19
CA ASN A 73 -2.89 -9.78 -10.71
C ASN A 73 -4.31 -9.22 -10.83
N ALA A 74 -4.91 -9.37 -12.02
CA ALA A 74 -6.22 -8.83 -12.32
C ALA A 74 -7.03 -9.73 -13.27
N SER A 75 -8.33 -9.90 -12.94
CA SER A 75 -9.29 -10.66 -13.77
C SER A 75 -10.69 -10.03 -13.80
N SER A 76 -10.89 -8.86 -13.16
CA SER A 76 -12.20 -8.23 -13.03
C SER A 76 -12.66 -7.57 -14.33
N SER A 77 -13.78 -8.03 -14.88
CA SER A 77 -14.43 -7.39 -16.03
C SER A 77 -15.07 -6.04 -15.69
N ILE A 78 -15.51 -5.85 -14.45
CA ILE A 78 -16.10 -4.57 -13.99
C ILE A 78 -15.03 -3.48 -14.03
N ILE A 79 -13.85 -3.75 -13.45
CA ILE A 79 -12.73 -2.81 -13.46
C ILE A 79 -12.21 -2.58 -14.89
N ALA A 80 -12.11 -3.64 -15.71
CA ALA A 80 -11.73 -3.50 -17.11
C ALA A 80 -12.66 -2.55 -17.89
N THR A 81 -13.97 -2.64 -17.64
CA THR A 81 -14.96 -1.73 -18.24
C THR A 81 -14.70 -0.28 -17.83
N ALA A 82 -14.50 -0.02 -16.52
CA ALA A 82 -14.23 1.33 -16.03
C ALA A 82 -12.93 1.93 -16.63
N ILE A 83 -11.88 1.11 -16.78
CA ILE A 83 -10.62 1.53 -17.44
C ILE A 83 -10.85 1.88 -18.91
N ASN A 84 -11.61 1.05 -19.64
CA ASN A 84 -11.95 1.31 -21.04
C ASN A 84 -12.81 2.56 -21.19
N ASP A 85 -13.75 2.79 -20.28
CA ASP A 85 -14.59 3.99 -20.28
C ASP A 85 -13.77 5.26 -20.05
N ALA A 86 -12.83 5.23 -19.09
CA ALA A 86 -11.90 6.35 -18.89
C ALA A 86 -11.08 6.63 -20.16
N TYR A 87 -10.50 5.59 -20.77
CA TYR A 87 -9.77 5.73 -22.03
C TYR A 87 -10.64 6.29 -23.17
N ASN A 88 -11.86 5.78 -23.35
CA ASN A 88 -12.79 6.23 -24.39
C ASN A 88 -13.25 7.68 -24.16
N ASN A 89 -13.25 8.16 -22.92
CA ASN A 89 -13.52 9.55 -22.54
C ASN A 89 -12.29 10.47 -22.71
N GLY A 90 -11.18 9.97 -23.23
CA GLY A 90 -9.99 10.77 -23.55
C GLY A 90 -8.96 10.85 -22.42
N VAL A 91 -9.11 10.09 -21.35
CA VAL A 91 -8.08 9.97 -20.29
C VAL A 91 -6.86 9.23 -20.84
N SER A 92 -5.67 9.76 -20.55
CA SER A 92 -4.41 9.07 -20.84
C SER A 92 -4.23 7.93 -19.86
N VAL A 93 -4.44 6.70 -20.30
CA VAL A 93 -4.36 5.48 -19.46
C VAL A 93 -3.08 4.73 -19.76
N ARG A 94 -2.37 4.28 -18.70
CA ARG A 94 -1.19 3.40 -18.78
C ARG A 94 -1.32 2.26 -17.77
N TYR A 95 -0.83 1.08 -18.11
CA TYR A 95 -0.92 -0.11 -17.26
C TYR A 95 0.41 -0.82 -17.12
N ILE A 96 0.81 -1.15 -15.89
CA ILE A 96 1.94 -2.04 -15.58
C ILE A 96 1.39 -3.33 -14.97
N ALA A 97 1.80 -4.47 -15.52
CA ALA A 97 1.45 -5.82 -15.06
C ALA A 97 2.71 -6.66 -14.80
N ASP A 98 2.52 -7.83 -14.25
CA ASP A 98 3.58 -8.84 -14.06
C ASP A 98 3.30 -10.07 -14.92
N ASP A 99 4.35 -10.73 -15.44
CA ASP A 99 4.26 -11.96 -16.25
C ASP A 99 4.26 -13.24 -15.40
N ASP A 100 4.55 -13.13 -14.09
CA ASP A 100 4.58 -14.28 -13.18
C ASP A 100 3.18 -14.89 -12.94
N VAL A 101 2.12 -14.14 -13.28
CA VAL A 101 0.72 -14.54 -13.15
C VAL A 101 -0.08 -14.25 -14.43
N THR A 102 -1.13 -15.05 -14.64
CA THR A 102 -2.03 -14.82 -15.79
C THR A 102 -2.99 -13.66 -15.52
N ASN A 103 -2.68 -12.49 -16.06
CA ASN A 103 -3.53 -11.28 -15.97
C ASN A 103 -4.62 -11.32 -17.05
N THR A 104 -5.71 -12.09 -16.82
CA THR A 104 -6.78 -12.27 -17.81
C THR A 104 -7.52 -10.97 -18.14
N MET A 105 -7.54 -9.99 -17.23
CA MET A 105 -8.16 -8.69 -17.46
C MET A 105 -7.53 -7.93 -18.63
N LEU A 106 -6.22 -8.09 -18.88
CA LEU A 106 -5.51 -7.37 -19.94
C LEU A 106 -6.13 -7.63 -21.33
N SER A 107 -6.61 -8.84 -21.58
CA SER A 107 -7.28 -9.17 -22.85
C SER A 107 -8.61 -8.46 -23.07
N SER A 108 -9.18 -7.88 -22.02
CA SER A 108 -10.45 -7.13 -22.04
C SER A 108 -10.24 -5.61 -22.14
N LEU A 109 -8.99 -5.15 -22.03
CA LEU A 109 -8.67 -3.73 -22.19
C LEU A 109 -8.66 -3.33 -23.68
N ASN A 110 -8.93 -2.04 -23.94
CA ASN A 110 -8.77 -1.47 -25.27
C ASN A 110 -7.32 -1.66 -25.74
N ALA A 111 -7.14 -2.23 -26.94
CA ALA A 111 -5.82 -2.57 -27.48
C ALA A 111 -4.87 -1.37 -27.68
N ASN A 112 -5.41 -0.15 -27.63
CA ASN A 112 -4.58 1.07 -27.72
C ASN A 112 -4.14 1.59 -26.34
N ILE A 113 -4.56 0.99 -25.23
CA ILE A 113 -4.01 1.30 -23.91
C ILE A 113 -2.61 0.68 -23.84
N PRO A 114 -1.57 1.51 -23.65
CA PRO A 114 -0.22 1.00 -23.54
C PRO A 114 -0.04 0.19 -22.25
N VAL A 115 0.59 -0.98 -22.38
CA VAL A 115 0.86 -1.90 -21.27
C VAL A 115 2.34 -2.23 -21.23
N VAL A 116 2.95 -2.10 -20.07
CA VAL A 116 4.27 -2.64 -19.75
C VAL A 116 4.08 -3.89 -18.90
N ILE A 117 4.68 -5.00 -19.30
CA ILE A 117 4.65 -6.25 -18.54
C ILE A 117 6.06 -6.52 -18.05
N ARG A 118 6.22 -6.67 -16.73
CA ARG A 118 7.50 -7.04 -16.17
C ARG A 118 7.88 -8.44 -16.58
N ASP A 119 9.06 -8.59 -17.18
CA ASP A 119 9.66 -9.88 -17.49
C ASP A 119 10.02 -10.63 -16.18
N PRO A 120 9.73 -11.94 -16.06
CA PRO A 120 10.07 -12.74 -14.88
C PRO A 120 11.59 -12.87 -14.62
N ALA A 121 12.43 -12.56 -15.56
CA ALA A 121 13.89 -12.49 -15.37
C ALA A 121 14.37 -11.03 -15.24
N PRO A 122 15.10 -10.65 -14.20
CA PRO A 122 15.62 -11.41 -13.05
C PRO A 122 14.57 -11.75 -11.99
N ALA A 123 14.92 -12.65 -11.06
CA ALA A 123 14.06 -13.13 -9.98
C ALA A 123 13.36 -12.01 -9.20
N GLY A 124 12.16 -12.29 -8.70
CA GLY A 124 11.27 -11.38 -7.99
C GLY A 124 9.99 -11.13 -8.77
N ILE A 125 9.06 -10.42 -8.18
CA ILE A 125 7.76 -10.07 -8.76
C ILE A 125 7.48 -8.57 -8.61
N MET A 126 6.73 -8.00 -9.54
CA MET A 126 6.13 -6.66 -9.38
C MET A 126 4.80 -6.84 -8.64
N HIS A 127 4.84 -6.82 -7.30
CA HIS A 127 3.68 -7.16 -6.46
C HIS A 127 2.82 -5.95 -6.09
N ASN A 128 3.00 -4.81 -6.74
CA ASN A 128 2.24 -3.58 -6.49
C ASN A 128 0.75 -3.75 -6.81
N LYS A 129 -0.07 -2.96 -6.14
CA LYS A 129 -1.51 -2.86 -6.32
C LYS A 129 -1.92 -1.43 -6.06
N PHE A 130 -1.60 -0.53 -7.00
CA PHE A 130 -1.97 0.88 -6.87
C PHE A 130 -2.47 1.48 -8.18
N ILE A 131 -3.24 2.54 -8.07
CA ILE A 131 -3.55 3.46 -9.17
C ILE A 131 -3.21 4.89 -8.76
N ILE A 132 -2.95 5.70 -9.79
CA ILE A 132 -2.75 7.14 -9.67
C ILE A 132 -3.77 7.81 -10.59
N VAL A 133 -4.65 8.59 -10.03
CA VAL A 133 -5.63 9.39 -10.75
C VAL A 133 -5.15 10.84 -10.76
N ASP A 134 -5.01 11.45 -11.94
CA ASP A 134 -4.76 12.87 -12.14
C ASP A 134 -3.63 13.44 -11.25
N ALA A 135 -2.44 12.87 -11.29
CA ALA A 135 -1.29 13.16 -10.41
C ALA A 135 -0.92 14.66 -10.28
N ASN A 136 -1.33 15.50 -11.24
CA ASN A 136 -1.04 16.93 -11.26
C ASN A 136 -2.25 17.81 -10.87
N SER A 137 -3.25 17.23 -10.22
CA SER A 137 -4.46 17.95 -9.82
C SER A 137 -4.55 18.07 -8.30
N THR A 138 -4.41 19.27 -7.76
CA THR A 138 -4.48 19.51 -6.30
C THR A 138 -5.80 19.00 -5.68
N ASN A 139 -6.90 19.05 -6.42
CA ASN A 139 -8.23 18.69 -5.90
C ASN A 139 -8.73 17.32 -6.36
N ASN A 140 -8.09 16.69 -7.33
CA ASN A 140 -8.57 15.43 -7.93
C ASN A 140 -7.50 14.35 -8.04
N SER A 141 -6.31 14.55 -7.48
CA SER A 141 -5.33 13.48 -7.42
C SER A 141 -5.69 12.48 -6.35
N TRP A 142 -5.84 11.23 -6.76
CA TRP A 142 -6.11 10.12 -5.85
C TRP A 142 -5.09 9.01 -6.04
N ILE A 143 -4.64 8.46 -4.91
CA ILE A 143 -3.91 7.21 -4.86
C ILE A 143 -4.83 6.16 -4.27
N LEU A 144 -4.92 5.01 -4.93
CA LEU A 144 -5.40 3.77 -4.34
C LEU A 144 -4.19 2.90 -3.99
N GLY A 145 -4.20 2.31 -2.81
CA GLY A 145 -3.34 1.22 -2.39
C GLY A 145 -4.14 0.17 -1.61
N GLY A 146 -3.46 -0.80 -1.04
CA GLY A 146 -4.07 -1.82 -0.19
C GLY A 146 -3.60 -3.23 -0.50
N SER A 147 -4.26 -4.22 0.10
CA SER A 147 -3.86 -5.61 0.00
C SER A 147 -4.43 -6.33 -1.22
N THR A 148 -5.49 -5.81 -1.85
CA THR A 148 -6.30 -6.56 -2.81
C THR A 148 -5.68 -6.64 -4.20
N ASN A 149 -5.52 -7.86 -4.73
CA ASN A 149 -5.43 -8.05 -6.17
C ASN A 149 -6.82 -7.82 -6.80
N TRP A 150 -6.86 -7.55 -8.11
CA TRP A 150 -8.14 -7.32 -8.79
C TRP A 150 -8.71 -8.60 -9.38
N THR A 151 -8.56 -9.72 -8.65
CA THR A 151 -9.03 -11.04 -9.06
C THR A 151 -10.44 -11.29 -8.56
N ASN A 152 -11.32 -11.71 -9.47
CA ASN A 152 -12.71 -12.05 -9.18
C ASN A 152 -12.92 -13.58 -9.35
N PRO A 153 -13.49 -14.30 -8.36
CA PRO A 153 -14.01 -13.78 -7.08
C PRO A 153 -12.99 -13.70 -5.93
N SER A 154 -11.78 -14.21 -6.08
CA SER A 154 -10.84 -14.45 -4.95
C SER A 154 -10.63 -13.19 -4.11
N ASN A 155 -9.77 -12.25 -4.53
CA ASN A 155 -9.42 -11.13 -3.66
C ASN A 155 -10.49 -10.04 -3.58
N LEU A 156 -11.32 -9.88 -4.62
CA LEU A 156 -12.34 -8.83 -4.61
C LEU A 156 -13.58 -9.18 -3.76
N LEU A 157 -13.86 -10.49 -3.55
CA LEU A 157 -15.07 -10.94 -2.88
C LEU A 157 -14.79 -11.85 -1.68
N ASN A 158 -13.91 -12.84 -1.84
CA ASN A 158 -13.81 -13.96 -0.89
C ASN A 158 -12.77 -13.71 0.20
N ASP A 159 -11.54 -13.31 -0.18
CA ASP A 159 -10.45 -13.13 0.77
C ASP A 159 -10.62 -11.83 1.55
N TYR A 160 -10.14 -11.80 2.80
CA TYR A 160 -10.19 -10.62 3.66
C TYR A 160 -9.14 -9.60 3.20
N ASN A 161 -9.60 -8.52 2.61
CA ASN A 161 -8.76 -7.48 2.01
C ASN A 161 -9.15 -6.09 2.47
N ASN A 162 -8.23 -5.14 2.28
CA ASN A 162 -8.49 -3.72 2.42
C ASN A 162 -8.10 -2.94 1.17
N LEU A 163 -8.73 -1.79 1.02
CA LEU A 163 -8.37 -0.72 0.11
C LEU A 163 -8.16 0.55 0.91
N ILE A 164 -7.22 1.36 0.50
CA ILE A 164 -7.01 2.69 1.05
C ILE A 164 -6.91 3.70 -0.10
N PHE A 165 -7.69 4.76 -0.02
CA PHE A 165 -7.64 5.87 -0.96
C PHE A 165 -7.14 7.11 -0.25
N VAL A 166 -6.20 7.83 -0.87
CA VAL A 166 -5.65 9.07 -0.36
C VAL A 166 -5.77 10.16 -1.41
N GLN A 167 -6.38 11.29 -1.05
CA GLN A 167 -6.48 12.46 -1.92
C GLN A 167 -5.31 13.39 -1.60
N ASP A 168 -4.22 13.28 -2.35
CA ASP A 168 -3.05 14.13 -2.15
C ASP A 168 -2.18 14.22 -3.41
N GLU A 169 -1.94 15.43 -3.91
CA GLU A 169 -1.13 15.68 -5.11
C GLU A 169 0.35 15.34 -4.90
N ALA A 170 0.91 15.64 -3.72
CA ALA A 170 2.32 15.41 -3.46
C ALA A 170 2.62 13.91 -3.36
N ILE A 171 1.74 13.14 -2.72
CA ILE A 171 1.82 11.68 -2.66
C ILE A 171 1.62 11.08 -4.06
N ALA A 172 0.64 11.57 -4.83
CA ALA A 172 0.42 11.12 -6.20
C ALA A 172 1.65 11.30 -7.07
N LYS A 173 2.37 12.43 -6.93
CA LYS A 173 3.64 12.68 -7.63
C LYS A 173 4.75 11.72 -7.20
N ALA A 174 4.84 11.35 -5.92
CA ALA A 174 5.79 10.34 -5.46
C ALA A 174 5.50 8.96 -6.08
N TYR A 175 4.23 8.54 -6.08
CA TYR A 175 3.82 7.31 -6.77
C TYR A 175 4.08 7.38 -8.28
N THR A 176 3.99 8.57 -8.89
CA THR A 176 4.32 8.75 -10.31
C THR A 176 5.81 8.51 -10.58
N LEU A 177 6.72 8.96 -9.70
CA LEU A 177 8.15 8.68 -9.84
C LEU A 177 8.42 7.17 -9.83
N GLU A 178 7.85 6.46 -8.88
CA GLU A 178 7.93 4.98 -8.82
C GLU A 178 7.34 4.32 -10.08
N PHE A 179 6.19 4.81 -10.54
CA PHE A 179 5.55 4.32 -11.75
C PHE A 179 6.43 4.54 -12.99
N GLU A 180 7.00 5.74 -13.17
CA GLU A 180 7.86 6.07 -14.32
C GLU A 180 9.13 5.22 -14.36
N GLU A 181 9.72 4.92 -13.20
CA GLU A 181 10.87 4.03 -13.14
C GLU A 181 10.51 2.63 -13.66
N MET A 182 9.41 2.05 -13.18
CA MET A 182 8.91 0.77 -13.67
C MET A 182 8.43 0.84 -15.12
N TRP A 183 7.83 1.95 -15.54
CA TRP A 183 7.40 2.18 -16.92
C TRP A 183 8.57 2.19 -17.89
N SER A 184 9.74 2.65 -17.45
CA SER A 184 10.99 2.59 -18.22
C SER A 184 11.62 1.19 -18.27
N GLY A 185 11.05 0.18 -17.59
CA GLY A 185 11.53 -1.19 -17.52
C GLY A 185 12.45 -1.48 -16.33
N VAL A 186 12.57 -0.58 -15.37
CA VAL A 186 13.40 -0.78 -14.17
C VAL A 186 12.56 -1.35 -13.03
N PHE A 187 12.86 -2.58 -12.59
CA PHE A 187 12.12 -3.31 -11.57
C PHE A 187 13.03 -3.90 -10.49
N GLY A 188 12.44 -4.20 -9.32
CA GLY A 188 13.09 -4.94 -8.24
C GLY A 188 14.36 -4.24 -7.72
N HIS A 189 15.44 -4.99 -7.58
CA HIS A 189 16.71 -4.48 -7.03
C HIS A 189 17.45 -3.47 -7.92
N ASN A 190 16.98 -3.26 -9.14
CA ASN A 190 17.54 -2.24 -10.03
C ASN A 190 16.93 -0.86 -9.81
N LYS A 191 15.83 -0.76 -9.05
CA LYS A 191 15.21 0.51 -8.69
C LYS A 191 16.11 1.35 -7.78
N LEU A 192 15.88 2.65 -7.81
CA LEU A 192 16.61 3.61 -6.99
C LEU A 192 15.68 4.18 -5.91
N ASP A 193 16.27 4.55 -4.78
CA ASP A 193 15.61 5.40 -3.79
C ASP A 193 15.61 6.84 -4.32
N ASN A 194 14.60 7.19 -5.08
CA ASN A 194 14.48 8.47 -5.79
C ASN A 194 13.16 9.19 -5.53
N THR A 195 12.33 8.66 -4.62
CA THR A 195 11.03 9.23 -4.25
C THR A 195 11.12 10.02 -2.94
N PRO A 196 10.37 11.14 -2.79
CA PRO A 196 10.16 11.74 -1.48
C PRO A 196 9.36 10.80 -0.59
N HIS A 197 9.75 10.69 0.70
CA HIS A 197 9.10 9.74 1.60
C HIS A 197 8.14 10.37 2.59
N LYS A 198 8.30 11.65 2.97
CA LYS A 198 7.53 12.27 4.07
C LYS A 198 6.65 13.41 3.57
N PHE A 199 5.37 13.31 3.85
CA PHE A 199 4.34 14.25 3.40
C PHE A 199 3.51 14.73 4.57
N MET A 200 3.26 16.04 4.64
CA MET A 200 2.26 16.62 5.53
C MET A 200 0.98 16.87 4.75
N SER A 201 -0.06 16.10 5.01
CA SER A 201 -1.35 16.15 4.34
C SER A 201 -2.47 16.33 5.36
N ASP A 202 -3.18 17.43 5.32
CA ASP A 202 -4.22 17.81 6.30
C ASP A 202 -3.76 17.65 7.77
N GLY A 203 -2.54 18.10 8.06
CA GLY A 203 -1.95 18.01 9.40
C GLY A 203 -1.48 16.61 9.82
N LYS A 204 -1.59 15.62 8.96
CA LYS A 204 -1.14 14.24 9.20
C LYS A 204 0.20 13.99 8.51
N LEU A 205 1.15 13.37 9.20
CA LEU A 205 2.35 12.85 8.57
C LEU A 205 2.02 11.53 7.87
N ILE A 206 2.30 11.46 6.57
CA ILE A 206 2.20 10.24 5.77
C ILE A 206 3.59 9.92 5.26
N GLU A 207 4.02 8.69 5.44
CA GLU A 207 5.28 8.20 4.90
C GLU A 207 5.03 7.14 3.85
N VAL A 208 5.79 7.16 2.75
CA VAL A 208 5.67 6.24 1.61
C VAL A 208 7.03 5.69 1.27
N TYR A 209 7.13 4.38 1.17
CA TYR A 209 8.35 3.65 0.85
C TYR A 209 8.05 2.53 -0.14
N PHE A 210 8.88 2.40 -1.17
CA PHE A 210 8.75 1.37 -2.22
C PHE A 210 9.87 0.32 -2.08
N SER A 211 9.46 -0.93 -1.92
CA SER A 211 10.41 -2.04 -1.84
C SER A 211 10.93 -2.41 -3.23
N PRO A 212 12.20 -2.84 -3.35
CA PRO A 212 13.23 -2.98 -2.29
C PRO A 212 14.13 -1.76 -2.15
N SER A 213 13.97 -0.71 -2.98
CA SER A 213 14.88 0.44 -3.07
C SER A 213 14.95 1.25 -1.78
N ASP A 214 13.80 1.50 -1.14
CA ASP A 214 13.63 2.51 -0.10
C ASP A 214 13.81 1.93 1.33
N GLN A 215 14.56 0.86 1.48
CA GLN A 215 14.88 0.24 2.77
C GLN A 215 13.65 -0.04 3.66
N THR A 216 12.54 -0.47 3.05
CA THR A 216 11.23 -0.65 3.72
C THR A 216 11.31 -1.46 5.01
N THR A 217 12.18 -2.48 5.08
CA THR A 217 12.37 -3.28 6.30
C THR A 217 12.89 -2.44 7.47
N ALA A 218 13.88 -1.57 7.23
CA ALA A 218 14.44 -0.70 8.27
C ALA A 218 13.35 0.26 8.81
N HIS A 219 12.55 0.86 7.93
CA HIS A 219 11.47 1.77 8.33
C HIS A 219 10.34 1.06 9.07
N ILE A 220 10.05 -0.20 8.73
CA ILE A 220 9.10 -1.02 9.51
C ILE A 220 9.65 -1.27 10.91
N ILE A 221 10.92 -1.61 11.04
CA ILE A 221 11.59 -1.83 12.34
C ILE A 221 11.58 -0.54 13.16
N GLU A 222 11.99 0.60 12.59
CA GLU A 222 11.92 1.91 13.26
C GLU A 222 10.52 2.23 13.77
N THR A 223 9.50 1.89 12.98
CA THR A 223 8.09 2.09 13.36
C THR A 223 7.69 1.17 14.52
N ILE A 224 8.11 -0.10 14.51
CA ILE A 224 7.88 -1.04 15.61
C ILE A 224 8.61 -0.56 16.88
N GLU A 225 9.85 -0.11 16.77
CA GLU A 225 10.63 0.42 17.88
C GLU A 225 10.01 1.67 18.52
N SER A 226 9.20 2.44 17.77
CA SER A 226 8.50 3.63 18.26
C SER A 226 7.23 3.33 19.07
N VAL A 227 6.81 2.08 19.19
CA VAL A 227 5.62 1.67 19.95
C VAL A 227 5.79 1.97 21.43
N ASP A 228 4.83 2.69 22.02
CA ASP A 228 4.82 3.02 23.45
C ASP A 228 3.88 2.13 24.28
N ASN A 229 2.76 1.66 23.67
CA ASN A 229 1.71 0.93 24.42
C ASN A 229 1.21 -0.32 23.71
N THR A 230 0.82 -0.21 22.43
CA THR A 230 0.22 -1.35 21.72
C THR A 230 0.73 -1.50 20.31
N LEU A 231 0.93 -2.75 19.90
CA LEU A 231 1.19 -3.15 18.50
C LEU A 231 0.21 -4.26 18.13
N GLU A 232 -0.70 -3.98 17.22
CA GLU A 232 -1.57 -4.96 16.60
C GLU A 232 -1.22 -5.11 15.12
N PHE A 233 -1.05 -6.35 14.64
CA PHE A 233 -0.78 -6.60 13.23
C PHE A 233 -1.63 -7.71 12.64
N GLY A 234 -1.90 -7.56 11.33
CA GLY A 234 -2.63 -8.56 10.56
C GLY A 234 -1.97 -8.82 9.22
N LEU A 235 -1.43 -10.04 9.02
CA LEU A 235 -0.57 -10.37 7.88
C LEU A 235 -0.97 -11.69 7.22
N LEU A 236 -0.96 -11.72 5.87
CA LEU A 236 -1.06 -12.96 5.10
C LEU A 236 0.14 -13.87 5.39
N GLY A 237 1.34 -13.36 5.23
CA GLY A 237 2.59 -14.07 5.48
C GLY A 237 3.58 -13.16 6.20
N PHE A 238 4.37 -13.74 7.09
CA PHE A 238 5.39 -13.03 7.85
C PHE A 238 6.67 -13.87 7.87
N THR A 239 7.68 -13.47 7.10
CA THR A 239 8.88 -14.29 6.83
C THR A 239 10.20 -13.52 7.00
N ARG A 240 10.19 -12.38 7.68
CA ARG A 240 11.36 -11.54 7.91
C ARG A 240 11.81 -11.68 9.35
N ASP A 241 12.92 -12.40 9.56
CA ASP A 241 13.50 -12.68 10.87
C ASP A 241 13.83 -11.38 11.65
N ASP A 242 14.36 -10.36 10.97
CA ASP A 242 14.71 -9.07 11.57
C ASP A 242 13.50 -8.28 12.07
N ILE A 243 12.39 -8.30 11.32
CA ILE A 243 11.11 -7.72 11.76
C ILE A 243 10.52 -8.57 12.90
N GLY A 244 10.59 -9.92 12.80
CA GLY A 244 10.15 -10.84 13.85
C GLY A 244 10.87 -10.57 15.17
N GLN A 245 12.19 -10.35 15.14
CA GLN A 245 12.96 -10.00 16.32
C GLN A 245 12.53 -8.66 16.91
N ALA A 246 12.33 -7.63 16.09
CA ALA A 246 11.84 -6.32 16.57
C ALA A 246 10.47 -6.44 17.28
N VAL A 247 9.57 -7.29 16.78
CA VAL A 247 8.28 -7.57 17.43
C VAL A 247 8.48 -8.25 18.78
N ILE A 248 9.40 -9.23 18.89
CA ILE A 248 9.73 -9.92 20.15
C ILE A 248 10.32 -8.93 21.16
N ASP A 249 11.26 -8.09 20.72
CA ASP A 249 11.91 -7.13 21.59
C ASP A 249 10.90 -6.13 22.16
N LYS A 250 9.87 -5.74 21.37
CA LYS A 250 8.77 -4.89 21.85
C LYS A 250 7.83 -5.60 22.83
N ASP A 251 7.51 -6.86 22.60
CA ASP A 251 6.60 -7.63 23.47
C ASP A 251 7.13 -7.80 24.89
N ILE A 252 8.46 -7.83 25.07
CA ILE A 252 9.09 -7.94 26.40
C ILE A 252 9.24 -6.59 27.11
N GLU A 253 8.96 -5.46 26.45
CA GLU A 253 9.04 -4.14 27.08
C GLU A 253 7.87 -3.95 28.07
N PHE A 254 8.20 -3.40 29.25
CA PHE A 254 7.20 -3.18 30.30
C PHE A 254 6.13 -2.18 29.86
N GLY A 255 4.89 -2.60 29.89
CA GLY A 255 3.74 -1.77 29.56
C GLY A 255 3.31 -1.85 28.10
N VAL A 256 4.08 -2.53 27.23
CA VAL A 256 3.69 -2.77 25.83
C VAL A 256 2.87 -4.05 25.71
N THR A 257 1.88 -4.04 24.86
CA THR A 257 1.06 -5.21 24.48
C THR A 257 1.17 -5.45 23.00
N VAL A 258 1.61 -6.63 22.59
CA VAL A 258 1.73 -7.02 21.18
C VAL A 258 0.75 -8.15 20.85
N ARG A 259 -0.02 -8.01 19.77
CA ARG A 259 -0.95 -9.04 19.28
C ARG A 259 -0.92 -9.13 17.76
N GLY A 260 -0.99 -10.34 17.23
CA GLY A 260 -0.96 -10.52 15.80
C GLY A 260 -1.81 -11.64 15.25
N ILE A 261 -2.25 -11.49 14.00
CA ILE A 261 -2.87 -12.56 13.20
C ILE A 261 -1.96 -12.83 11.99
N ILE A 262 -1.61 -14.11 11.79
CA ILE A 262 -0.82 -14.56 10.63
C ILE A 262 -1.59 -15.70 9.95
N GLU A 263 -1.93 -15.52 8.67
CA GLU A 263 -2.66 -16.51 7.87
C GLU A 263 -1.78 -17.71 7.52
N GLN A 264 -0.61 -17.45 6.93
CA GLN A 264 0.29 -18.48 6.42
C GLN A 264 1.32 -18.90 7.48
N GLU A 265 0.85 -19.53 8.54
CA GLU A 265 1.68 -19.94 9.68
C GLU A 265 2.75 -21.00 9.33
N ASN A 266 2.52 -21.82 8.31
CA ASN A 266 3.33 -22.99 7.98
C ASN A 266 4.16 -22.83 6.69
N ILE A 267 4.24 -21.62 6.10
CA ILE A 267 5.12 -21.40 4.95
C ILE A 267 6.60 -21.42 5.38
N ASN A 268 7.47 -21.74 4.45
CA ASN A 268 8.91 -21.75 4.72
C ASN A 268 9.39 -20.36 5.16
N GLY A 269 10.06 -20.31 6.30
CA GLY A 269 10.54 -19.06 6.91
C GLY A 269 9.45 -18.27 7.65
N SER A 270 8.28 -18.85 7.95
CA SER A 270 7.25 -18.16 8.75
C SER A 270 7.73 -17.88 10.17
N GLU A 271 7.55 -16.63 10.60
CA GLU A 271 7.84 -16.17 11.96
C GLU A 271 6.78 -16.61 13.00
N PHE A 272 5.68 -17.23 12.58
CA PHE A 272 4.59 -17.63 13.50
C PHE A 272 5.10 -18.46 14.67
N ALA A 273 5.89 -19.52 14.39
CA ALA A 273 6.41 -20.39 15.42
C ALA A 273 7.45 -19.71 16.32
N THR A 274 8.28 -18.83 15.76
CA THR A 274 9.28 -18.04 16.48
C THR A 274 8.61 -17.08 17.47
N LEU A 275 7.61 -16.33 17.00
CA LEU A 275 6.84 -15.39 17.82
C LEU A 275 6.06 -16.11 18.92
N ALA A 276 5.39 -17.22 18.60
CA ALA A 276 4.66 -18.02 19.58
C ALA A 276 5.58 -18.64 20.65
N ALA A 277 6.78 -19.10 20.26
CA ALA A 277 7.79 -19.61 21.19
C ALA A 277 8.35 -18.52 22.14
N ALA A 278 8.39 -17.26 21.67
CA ALA A 278 8.74 -16.10 22.49
C ALA A 278 7.58 -15.61 23.37
N SER A 279 6.40 -16.24 23.28
CA SER A 279 5.17 -15.90 24.03
C SER A 279 4.42 -14.65 23.53
N VAL A 280 4.71 -14.15 22.35
CA VAL A 280 3.91 -13.12 21.70
C VAL A 280 2.50 -13.66 21.42
N ASP A 281 1.43 -12.90 21.69
CA ASP A 281 0.04 -13.31 21.42
C ASP A 281 -0.23 -13.29 19.90
N VAL A 282 0.25 -14.30 19.20
CA VAL A 282 -0.02 -14.51 17.78
C VAL A 282 -1.03 -15.62 17.58
N ARG A 283 -1.93 -15.40 16.64
CA ARG A 283 -3.01 -16.33 16.28
C ARG A 283 -3.00 -16.61 14.79
N SER A 284 -3.36 -17.85 14.45
CA SER A 284 -3.60 -18.26 13.07
C SER A 284 -5.05 -18.02 12.69
N HIS A 285 -5.28 -17.57 11.46
CA HIS A 285 -6.64 -17.46 10.90
C HIS A 285 -7.10 -18.81 10.36
N THR A 286 -7.27 -19.79 11.25
CA THR A 286 -7.67 -21.16 10.90
C THR A 286 -9.17 -21.35 10.95
N GLY A 287 -9.68 -22.35 10.16
CA GLY A 287 -11.09 -22.73 10.15
C GLY A 287 -12.01 -21.83 9.35
N VAL A 288 -11.47 -20.85 8.63
CA VAL A 288 -12.19 -19.98 7.70
C VAL A 288 -11.79 -20.34 6.27
N ALA A 289 -12.75 -20.39 5.36
CA ALA A 289 -12.53 -20.87 3.99
C ALA A 289 -11.69 -19.91 3.12
N ASN A 290 -11.67 -18.63 3.46
CA ASN A 290 -11.06 -17.56 2.68
C ASN A 290 -9.84 -17.01 3.40
N GLN A 291 -8.84 -16.54 2.65
CA GLN A 291 -7.57 -16.07 3.21
C GLN A 291 -7.72 -14.71 3.90
N PHE A 292 -7.08 -14.56 5.04
CA PHE A 292 -6.82 -13.28 5.67
C PHE A 292 -5.67 -12.59 4.91
N HIS A 293 -6.01 -11.89 3.84
CA HIS A 293 -5.05 -11.35 2.88
C HIS A 293 -4.57 -9.92 3.23
N HIS A 294 -4.82 -9.46 4.45
CA HIS A 294 -4.33 -8.17 4.95
C HIS A 294 -2.81 -8.11 5.11
N LYS A 295 -2.25 -6.89 5.11
CA LYS A 295 -0.87 -6.55 5.44
C LYS A 295 -0.88 -5.18 6.09
N TYR A 296 -1.15 -5.13 7.41
CA TYR A 296 -1.16 -3.89 8.16
C TYR A 296 -0.64 -4.09 9.59
N ALA A 297 -0.21 -3.00 10.20
CA ALA A 297 -0.02 -2.90 11.63
C ALA A 297 -0.68 -1.61 12.14
N ILE A 298 -1.09 -1.63 13.40
CA ILE A 298 -1.68 -0.49 14.12
C ILE A 298 -0.86 -0.30 15.38
N ILE A 299 -0.40 0.92 15.58
CA ILE A 299 0.46 1.29 16.70
C ILE A 299 -0.28 2.28 17.59
N ASP A 300 -0.25 2.02 18.91
CA ASP A 300 -0.78 2.90 19.96
C ASP A 300 -2.22 3.37 19.71
N ALA A 301 -3.06 2.47 19.20
CA ALA A 301 -4.45 2.77 18.83
C ALA A 301 -5.28 3.40 19.96
N SER A 302 -4.93 3.13 21.23
CA SER A 302 -5.60 3.69 22.41
C SER A 302 -5.25 5.16 22.68
N ASN A 303 -4.22 5.70 22.00
CA ASN A 303 -3.73 7.06 22.19
C ASN A 303 -4.23 8.03 21.12
N VAL A 304 -5.05 7.57 20.20
CA VAL A 304 -5.67 8.44 19.18
C VAL A 304 -6.84 9.17 19.83
N SER A 305 -6.57 10.37 20.33
CA SER A 305 -7.58 11.29 20.88
C SER A 305 -8.05 12.30 19.83
#